data_79c247f8546d6047649875c36121bb45
#
_entry.id   79c247f8546d6047649875c36121bb45
#
_cell.length_a   1.000
_cell.length_b   1.000
_cell.length_c   1.000
_cell.angle_alpha   90.00
_cell.angle_beta   90.00
_cell.angle_gamma   90.00
#
_symmetry.space_group_name_H-M   'P 1'
#
loop_
_entity.id
_entity.type
_entity.pdbx_description
1 polymer ?
#
loop_
_entity_poly.entity_id
_entity_poly.type
_entity_poly.pdbx_seq_one_letter_code
_entity_poly.pdbx_strand_id
1 'polypeptide(L)'
;MGLSLVLALCLLLAAPALAASPGAERAGDQEYNSPSITTTTNGYTYKYWSALYVGTGFRAATYVQVINGDAPPKYIQTKARLYSDAGLVLRETDLKTSSVSTNLEVSTTKSYGADTAYSQGLVGFREWDGSYTTHDAPRTQTRGRAVNEELLLQWLDEDGAYRVNQNGETYGSELLSGVVGAAPDLIAAVGVDGVQGYIRMEDRMPDLSTPEKLAAHEARVTQDKEIPLYDVNGAVIGTYLIEGVDLFYDMIMRRLDNGRYPVNANGETYGPEGAAEILGYKPDLVACVATNGEEGYMRNSEREYASGVNRDPEEFQAARSGKNAVPVYDKDGNVIGEFVFESGEVTPQEIQSAREYGAKG
;
A
#
# COMPACT_ATOMS: atom_id res chain seq x y z
N MET A 1 4.99 -42.39 -26.14
CA MET A 1 3.89 -41.52 -26.61
C MET A 1 3.94 -40.30 -25.68
N GLY A 2 4.56 -39.21 -26.16
CA GLY A 2 4.69 -38.01 -25.37
C GLY A 2 3.40 -37.23 -25.36
N LEU A 3 2.85 -37.03 -24.19
CA LEU A 3 1.72 -36.13 -23.98
C LEU A 3 2.28 -34.70 -23.93
N SER A 4 2.13 -33.94 -25.03
CA SER A 4 2.40 -32.51 -25.01
C SER A 4 1.31 -31.85 -24.15
N LEU A 5 1.70 -31.46 -22.92
CA LEU A 5 0.89 -30.58 -22.09
C LEU A 5 0.92 -29.19 -22.74
N VAL A 6 -0.12 -28.85 -23.48
CA VAL A 6 -0.33 -27.50 -23.99
C VAL A 6 -0.78 -26.68 -22.78
N LEU A 7 0.20 -26.09 -22.10
CA LEU A 7 -0.06 -25.04 -21.12
C LEU A 7 -0.68 -23.86 -21.89
N ALA A 8 -1.98 -23.67 -21.77
CA ALA A 8 -2.64 -22.47 -22.25
C ALA A 8 -2.23 -21.31 -21.32
N LEU A 9 -0.98 -20.89 -21.47
CA LEU A 9 -0.47 -19.65 -20.89
C LEU A 9 -1.19 -18.52 -21.63
N CYS A 10 -2.14 -17.85 -20.98
CA CYS A 10 -2.65 -16.57 -21.46
C CYS A 10 -1.46 -15.63 -21.61
N LEU A 11 -0.86 -15.61 -22.80
CA LEU A 11 0.00 -14.54 -23.27
C LEU A 11 -0.85 -13.27 -23.25
N LEU A 12 -0.86 -12.56 -22.12
CA LEU A 12 -1.24 -11.17 -22.08
C LEU A 12 -0.18 -10.42 -22.92
N LEU A 13 -0.56 -10.10 -24.15
CA LEU A 13 0.14 -9.14 -25.00
C LEU A 13 0.55 -7.96 -24.12
N ALA A 14 1.82 -7.63 -24.13
CA ALA A 14 2.37 -6.46 -23.46
C ALA A 14 1.57 -5.23 -23.88
N ALA A 15 0.64 -4.81 -23.03
CA ALA A 15 0.09 -3.47 -23.14
C ALA A 15 1.25 -2.50 -22.89
N PRO A 16 1.34 -1.40 -23.66
CA PRO A 16 2.34 -0.38 -23.38
C PRO A 16 2.21 0.03 -21.91
N ALA A 17 3.35 0.16 -21.24
CA ALA A 17 3.40 0.65 -19.87
C ALA A 17 2.51 1.89 -19.78
N LEU A 18 1.39 1.78 -19.07
CA LEU A 18 0.63 2.96 -18.69
C LEU A 18 1.59 3.84 -17.93
N ALA A 19 1.70 5.09 -18.36
CA ALA A 19 2.47 6.10 -17.67
C ALA A 19 2.09 6.06 -16.18
N ALA A 20 3.10 6.03 -15.32
CA ALA A 20 2.94 6.09 -13.88
C ALA A 20 1.95 7.21 -13.54
N SER A 21 0.97 6.91 -12.69
CA SER A 21 0.07 7.94 -12.17
C SER A 21 0.95 8.99 -11.50
N PRO A 22 0.85 10.28 -11.86
CA PRO A 22 1.63 11.31 -11.20
C PRO A 22 1.10 11.46 -9.77
N GLY A 23 1.87 10.98 -8.77
CA GLY A 23 1.49 11.23 -7.40
C GLY A 23 2.03 10.34 -6.30
N ALA A 24 2.96 9.41 -6.55
CA ALA A 24 3.48 8.54 -5.48
C ALA A 24 5.01 8.49 -5.44
N GLU A 25 5.68 9.60 -5.62
CA GLU A 25 7.08 9.71 -5.23
C GLU A 25 7.16 10.03 -3.72
N ARG A 26 7.04 9.01 -2.87
CA ARG A 26 7.79 9.06 -1.62
C ARG A 26 9.25 9.12 -2.05
N ALA A 27 9.93 10.23 -1.76
CA ALA A 27 11.26 10.57 -2.26
C ALA A 27 12.14 9.33 -2.47
N GLY A 28 12.30 8.88 -3.72
CA GLY A 28 13.21 7.82 -4.14
C GLY A 28 12.62 6.45 -4.50
N ASP A 29 11.33 6.15 -4.25
CA ASP A 29 10.74 4.87 -4.65
C ASP A 29 9.99 4.99 -5.98
N GLN A 30 10.27 4.09 -6.92
CA GLN A 30 9.55 4.00 -8.18
C GLN A 30 8.38 3.01 -8.06
N GLU A 31 7.18 3.44 -8.46
CA GLU A 31 5.97 2.63 -8.46
C GLU A 31 5.79 1.84 -9.76
N TYR A 32 5.41 0.56 -9.61
CA TYR A 32 5.07 -0.34 -10.70
C TYR A 32 3.71 -0.97 -10.43
N ASN A 33 2.74 -0.62 -11.25
CA ASN A 33 1.38 -1.13 -11.14
C ASN A 33 1.17 -2.40 -11.96
N SER A 34 0.39 -3.34 -11.44
CA SER A 34 -0.17 -4.43 -12.22
C SER A 34 -1.27 -3.93 -13.18
N PRO A 35 -1.71 -4.72 -14.14
CA PRO A 35 -3.01 -4.50 -14.78
C PRO A 35 -4.10 -4.42 -13.71
N SER A 36 -5.15 -3.63 -13.96
CA SER A 36 -6.31 -3.57 -13.07
C SER A 36 -7.39 -4.53 -13.54
N ILE A 37 -8.12 -5.12 -12.57
CA ILE A 37 -9.34 -5.89 -12.82
C ILE A 37 -10.54 -5.07 -12.35
N THR A 38 -11.66 -5.25 -13.05
CA THR A 38 -12.95 -4.67 -12.65
C THR A 38 -13.93 -5.80 -12.41
N THR A 39 -14.64 -5.77 -11.28
CA THR A 39 -15.69 -6.71 -10.92
C THR A 39 -16.92 -5.98 -10.38
N THR A 40 -18.08 -6.58 -10.49
CA THR A 40 -19.32 -6.03 -9.92
C THR A 40 -19.92 -7.03 -8.95
N THR A 41 -20.11 -6.62 -7.72
CA THR A 41 -20.70 -7.42 -6.65
C THR A 41 -21.62 -6.53 -5.83
N ASN A 42 -22.79 -7.03 -5.49
CA ASN A 42 -23.74 -6.36 -4.60
C ASN A 42 -24.15 -4.96 -5.10
N GLY A 43 -24.21 -4.77 -6.43
CA GLY A 43 -24.59 -3.49 -7.08
C GLY A 43 -23.46 -2.47 -7.21
N TYR A 44 -22.30 -2.73 -6.64
CA TYR A 44 -21.12 -1.86 -6.74
C TYR A 44 -20.10 -2.43 -7.70
N THR A 45 -19.44 -1.56 -8.46
CA THR A 45 -18.38 -1.92 -9.38
C THR A 45 -17.04 -1.48 -8.80
N TYR A 46 -16.14 -2.45 -8.62
CA TYR A 46 -14.84 -2.30 -8.01
C TYR A 46 -13.74 -2.43 -9.06
N LYS A 47 -12.76 -1.55 -9.03
CA LYS A 47 -11.51 -1.65 -9.77
C LYS A 47 -10.39 -1.90 -8.76
N TYR A 48 -9.55 -2.91 -9.00
CA TYR A 48 -8.48 -3.25 -8.07
C TYR A 48 -7.21 -3.68 -8.78
N TRP A 49 -6.07 -3.45 -8.13
CA TRP A 49 -4.74 -3.78 -8.66
C TRP A 49 -3.72 -3.88 -7.53
N SER A 50 -2.55 -4.45 -7.83
CA SER A 50 -1.37 -4.46 -6.97
C SER A 50 -0.36 -3.44 -7.45
N ALA A 51 0.43 -2.86 -6.53
CA ALA A 51 1.58 -2.03 -6.84
C ALA A 51 2.82 -2.53 -6.12
N LEU A 52 3.96 -2.40 -6.77
CA LEU A 52 5.29 -2.64 -6.22
C LEU A 52 6.06 -1.32 -6.22
N TYR A 53 6.55 -0.93 -5.06
CA TYR A 53 7.43 0.21 -4.89
C TYR A 53 8.87 -0.27 -4.78
N VAL A 54 9.74 0.28 -5.62
CA VAL A 54 11.14 -0.12 -5.76
C VAL A 54 12.04 1.08 -5.49
N GLY A 55 12.88 0.97 -4.46
CA GLY A 55 13.86 1.97 -4.07
C GLY A 55 15.07 1.31 -3.43
N THR A 56 15.42 1.69 -2.21
CA THR A 56 16.44 1.01 -1.41
C THR A 56 16.01 -0.39 -0.93
N GLY A 57 14.73 -0.73 -1.10
CA GLY A 57 14.09 -2.00 -0.81
C GLY A 57 12.79 -2.10 -1.59
N PHE A 58 12.00 -3.14 -1.31
CA PHE A 58 10.72 -3.40 -1.95
C PHE A 58 9.57 -3.23 -0.97
N ARG A 59 8.47 -2.64 -1.43
CA ARG A 59 7.21 -2.52 -0.68
C ARG A 59 6.04 -2.88 -1.60
N ALA A 60 5.11 -3.66 -1.10
CA ALA A 60 3.88 -3.99 -1.81
C ALA A 60 2.73 -3.07 -1.38
N ALA A 61 1.83 -2.78 -2.30
CA ALA A 61 0.53 -2.19 -1.99
C ALA A 61 -0.59 -2.87 -2.78
N THR A 62 -1.81 -2.76 -2.27
CA THR A 62 -3.03 -3.25 -2.93
C THR A 62 -4.08 -2.16 -2.85
N TYR A 63 -4.66 -1.86 -3.99
CA TYR A 63 -5.64 -0.80 -4.17
C TYR A 63 -6.99 -1.38 -4.57
N VAL A 64 -8.06 -0.84 -4.01
CA VAL A 64 -9.44 -1.07 -4.43
C VAL A 64 -10.13 0.28 -4.54
N GLN A 65 -10.79 0.51 -5.67
CA GLN A 65 -11.57 1.71 -5.96
C GLN A 65 -13.00 1.32 -6.33
N VAL A 66 -14.00 1.99 -5.74
CA VAL A 66 -15.39 1.91 -6.20
C VAL A 66 -15.58 2.92 -7.34
N ILE A 67 -16.04 2.47 -8.52
CA ILE A 67 -16.11 3.31 -9.72
C ILE A 67 -17.53 3.71 -10.15
N ASN A 68 -18.55 3.20 -9.47
CA ASN A 68 -19.97 3.50 -9.78
C ASN A 68 -20.76 4.04 -8.57
N GLY A 69 -20.11 4.79 -7.68
CA GLY A 69 -20.72 5.38 -6.49
C GLY A 69 -19.97 5.03 -5.21
N ASP A 70 -20.64 5.13 -4.08
CA ASP A 70 -20.08 4.89 -2.75
C ASP A 70 -20.59 3.56 -2.19
N ALA A 71 -19.74 2.57 -2.03
CA ALA A 71 -20.08 1.35 -1.33
C ALA A 71 -20.14 1.63 0.20
N PRO A 72 -21.08 1.05 0.94
CA PRO A 72 -21.12 1.21 2.39
C PRO A 72 -19.82 0.74 3.07
N PRO A 73 -19.49 1.26 4.27
CA PRO A 73 -18.41 0.70 5.08
C PRO A 73 -18.53 -0.81 5.24
N LYS A 74 -17.39 -1.49 5.31
CA LYS A 74 -17.28 -2.96 5.41
C LYS A 74 -17.70 -3.74 4.15
N TYR A 75 -17.77 -3.07 2.99
CA TYR A 75 -18.04 -3.76 1.72
C TYR A 75 -16.78 -4.25 1.02
N ILE A 76 -15.61 -3.75 1.44
CA ILE A 76 -14.31 -4.09 0.84
C ILE A 76 -13.38 -4.62 1.93
N GLN A 77 -12.67 -5.68 1.62
CA GLN A 77 -11.51 -6.16 2.38
C GLN A 77 -10.28 -6.17 1.48
N THR A 78 -9.11 -5.89 2.03
CA THR A 78 -7.87 -6.00 1.28
C THR A 78 -6.67 -6.28 2.17
N LYS A 79 -5.63 -6.86 1.57
CA LYS A 79 -4.35 -7.22 2.16
C LYS A 79 -3.26 -7.04 1.11
N ALA A 80 -2.15 -6.43 1.47
CA ALA A 80 -0.97 -6.34 0.62
C ALA A 80 -0.01 -7.51 0.90
N ARG A 81 0.60 -8.05 -0.15
CA ARG A 81 1.58 -9.15 -0.06
C ARG A 81 2.75 -8.89 -1.00
N LEU A 82 3.95 -9.03 -0.47
CA LEU A 82 5.22 -8.93 -1.17
C LEU A 82 5.86 -10.32 -1.28
N TYR A 83 6.27 -10.70 -2.47
CA TYR A 83 6.88 -12.00 -2.74
C TYR A 83 8.28 -11.86 -3.33
N SER A 84 9.15 -12.83 -3.05
CA SER A 84 10.40 -13.04 -3.79
C SER A 84 10.10 -13.58 -5.20
N ASP A 85 11.10 -13.59 -6.08
CA ASP A 85 11.04 -14.23 -7.40
C ASP A 85 10.83 -15.75 -7.34
N ALA A 86 11.24 -16.41 -6.24
CA ALA A 86 10.94 -17.80 -5.97
C ALA A 86 9.55 -18.05 -5.37
N GLY A 87 8.75 -17.00 -5.18
CA GLY A 87 7.38 -17.10 -4.68
C GLY A 87 7.23 -17.25 -3.17
N LEU A 88 8.29 -16.95 -2.39
CA LEU A 88 8.17 -16.91 -0.94
C LEU A 88 7.52 -15.59 -0.50
N VAL A 89 6.60 -15.65 0.44
CA VAL A 89 6.03 -14.44 1.07
C VAL A 89 7.11 -13.78 1.92
N LEU A 90 7.53 -12.57 1.52
CA LEU A 90 8.55 -11.78 2.23
C LEU A 90 7.92 -10.88 3.31
N ARG A 91 6.79 -10.27 2.97
CA ARG A 91 6.02 -9.36 3.84
C ARG A 91 4.54 -9.45 3.49
N GLU A 92 3.69 -9.27 4.47
CA GLU A 92 2.28 -9.06 4.25
C GLU A 92 1.64 -8.22 5.36
N THR A 93 0.54 -7.52 5.02
CA THR A 93 -0.29 -6.83 6.02
C THR A 93 -1.34 -7.77 6.58
N ASP A 94 -1.95 -7.39 7.72
CA ASP A 94 -3.20 -8.01 8.14
C ASP A 94 -4.34 -7.67 7.16
N LEU A 95 -5.45 -8.40 7.22
CA LEU A 95 -6.62 -8.17 6.37
C LEU A 95 -7.40 -6.96 6.89
N LYS A 96 -7.43 -5.88 6.11
CA LYS A 96 -8.18 -4.66 6.44
C LYS A 96 -9.55 -4.69 5.81
N THR A 97 -10.57 -4.31 6.60
CA THR A 97 -11.93 -4.07 6.13
C THR A 97 -12.16 -2.56 5.98
N SER A 98 -12.83 -2.14 4.91
CA SER A 98 -13.06 -0.72 4.64
C SER A 98 -13.91 -0.05 5.70
N SER A 99 -13.47 1.10 6.16
CA SER A 99 -14.22 2.04 7.00
C SER A 99 -14.78 3.22 6.20
N VAL A 100 -14.37 3.35 4.94
CA VAL A 100 -14.77 4.39 3.99
C VAL A 100 -15.42 3.79 2.74
N SER A 101 -16.12 4.62 1.99
CA SER A 101 -17.04 4.18 0.93
C SER A 101 -16.42 4.08 -0.47
N THR A 102 -15.27 4.73 -0.74
CA THR A 102 -14.81 4.90 -2.13
C THR A 102 -13.55 4.12 -2.49
N ASN A 103 -12.54 4.17 -1.63
CA ASN A 103 -11.23 3.57 -1.91
C ASN A 103 -10.67 2.89 -0.67
N LEU A 104 -9.91 1.84 -0.86
CA LEU A 104 -9.13 1.18 0.18
C LEU A 104 -7.75 0.87 -0.36
N GLU A 105 -6.72 1.30 0.36
CA GLU A 105 -5.34 0.93 0.14
C GLU A 105 -4.76 0.29 1.40
N VAL A 106 -3.91 -0.69 1.22
CA VAL A 106 -3.00 -1.20 2.25
C VAL A 106 -1.62 -1.40 1.65
N SER A 107 -0.58 -1.18 2.43
CA SER A 107 0.80 -1.40 2.00
C SER A 107 1.66 -2.00 3.10
N THR A 108 2.62 -2.85 2.71
CA THR A 108 3.63 -3.42 3.61
C THR A 108 4.70 -2.38 3.95
N THR A 109 5.48 -2.64 4.98
CA THR A 109 6.77 -1.97 5.18
C THR A 109 7.78 -2.40 4.11
N LYS A 110 8.94 -1.75 4.05
CA LYS A 110 10.00 -2.13 3.11
C LYS A 110 10.69 -3.43 3.54
N SER A 111 10.87 -4.34 2.59
CA SER A 111 11.75 -5.49 2.70
C SER A 111 13.09 -5.17 2.04
N TYR A 112 14.16 -5.48 2.74
CA TYR A 112 15.54 -5.30 2.28
C TYR A 112 16.20 -6.67 2.09
N GLY A 113 17.17 -6.75 1.17
CA GLY A 113 17.96 -7.98 0.98
C GLY A 113 17.37 -8.99 -0.01
N ALA A 114 16.26 -8.68 -0.66
CA ALA A 114 15.81 -9.40 -1.85
C ALA A 114 16.38 -8.72 -3.11
N ASP A 115 16.84 -9.51 -4.08
CA ASP A 115 17.33 -8.98 -5.37
C ASP A 115 16.19 -8.62 -6.31
N THR A 116 15.07 -9.33 -6.17
CA THR A 116 13.85 -9.17 -6.97
C THR A 116 12.62 -9.44 -6.12
N ALA A 117 11.55 -8.73 -6.39
CA ALA A 117 10.28 -8.94 -5.71
C ALA A 117 9.10 -8.57 -6.62
N TYR A 118 7.90 -9.03 -6.26
CA TYR A 118 6.65 -8.59 -6.86
C TYR A 118 5.53 -8.52 -5.81
N SER A 119 4.51 -7.74 -6.13
CA SER A 119 3.32 -7.58 -5.31
C SER A 119 2.15 -8.34 -5.91
N GLN A 120 1.40 -9.04 -5.06
CA GLN A 120 0.10 -9.60 -5.38
C GLN A 120 -0.79 -9.54 -4.15
N GLY A 121 -1.74 -8.62 -4.12
CA GLY A 121 -2.63 -8.46 -2.98
C GLY A 121 -3.80 -9.44 -2.99
N LEU A 122 -4.56 -9.42 -1.91
CA LEU A 122 -5.85 -10.08 -1.77
C LEU A 122 -6.92 -9.00 -1.63
N VAL A 123 -8.04 -9.15 -2.33
CA VAL A 123 -9.23 -8.30 -2.20
C VAL A 123 -10.45 -9.15 -1.89
N GLY A 124 -11.38 -8.63 -1.10
CA GLY A 124 -12.65 -9.28 -0.78
C GLY A 124 -13.79 -8.31 -0.96
N PHE A 125 -14.90 -8.79 -1.50
CA PHE A 125 -16.12 -8.00 -1.69
C PHE A 125 -17.27 -8.65 -0.97
N ARG A 126 -18.03 -7.83 -0.23
CA ARG A 126 -19.15 -8.32 0.58
C ARG A 126 -20.33 -8.73 -0.29
N GLU A 127 -20.84 -9.92 -0.06
CA GLU A 127 -22.03 -10.48 -0.70
C GLU A 127 -23.32 -10.06 0.07
N TRP A 128 -24.47 -10.33 -0.55
CA TRP A 128 -25.78 -10.02 0.03
C TRP A 128 -26.06 -10.75 1.35
N ASP A 129 -25.47 -11.92 1.53
CA ASP A 129 -25.61 -12.72 2.76
C ASP A 129 -24.64 -12.29 3.87
N GLY A 130 -23.78 -11.29 3.59
CA GLY A 130 -22.79 -10.77 4.52
C GLY A 130 -21.45 -11.48 4.49
N SER A 131 -21.30 -12.56 3.71
CA SER A 131 -20.02 -13.21 3.45
C SER A 131 -19.11 -12.34 2.55
N TYR A 132 -17.87 -12.78 2.32
CA TYR A 132 -16.96 -12.14 1.40
C TYR A 132 -16.48 -13.12 0.33
N THR A 133 -16.60 -12.74 -0.93
CA THR A 133 -15.91 -13.40 -2.04
C THR A 133 -14.54 -12.76 -2.20
N THR A 134 -13.48 -13.55 -2.07
CA THR A 134 -12.09 -13.07 -2.16
C THR A 134 -11.46 -13.39 -3.51
N HIS A 135 -10.59 -12.50 -3.96
CA HIS A 135 -9.84 -12.64 -5.21
C HIS A 135 -8.39 -12.20 -4.99
N ASP A 136 -7.46 -12.85 -5.66
CA ASP A 136 -6.12 -12.32 -5.80
C ASP A 136 -6.15 -11.11 -6.77
N ALA A 137 -5.55 -10.01 -6.36
CA ALA A 137 -5.29 -8.91 -7.27
C ALA A 137 -4.24 -9.34 -8.31
N PRO A 138 -4.25 -8.74 -9.51
CA PRO A 138 -3.23 -9.06 -10.50
C PRO A 138 -1.83 -8.82 -9.95
N ARG A 139 -0.90 -9.69 -10.33
CA ARG A 139 0.49 -9.60 -9.94
C ARG A 139 1.22 -8.50 -10.70
N THR A 140 2.09 -7.75 -10.01
CA THR A 140 3.02 -6.82 -10.66
C THR A 140 4.13 -7.59 -11.39
N GLN A 141 4.75 -6.93 -12.36
CA GLN A 141 6.02 -7.38 -12.93
C GLN A 141 7.17 -6.71 -12.18
N THR A 142 8.26 -7.42 -11.98
CA THR A 142 9.51 -6.80 -11.50
C THR A 142 10.17 -6.00 -12.61
N ARG A 143 10.79 -4.88 -12.25
CA ARG A 143 11.53 -4.07 -13.21
C ARG A 143 12.68 -4.86 -13.82
N GLY A 144 12.66 -5.07 -15.15
CA GLY A 144 13.77 -5.62 -15.91
C GLY A 144 13.95 -7.12 -15.88
N ARG A 145 13.15 -7.88 -15.13
CA ARG A 145 13.12 -9.34 -15.20
C ARG A 145 11.68 -9.85 -15.29
N ALA A 146 11.46 -10.76 -16.21
CA ALA A 146 10.27 -11.62 -16.18
C ALA A 146 10.32 -12.45 -14.89
N VAL A 147 9.13 -12.81 -14.36
CA VAL A 147 9.00 -13.82 -13.31
C VAL A 147 9.81 -15.03 -13.74
N ASN A 148 10.68 -15.53 -12.87
CA ASN A 148 11.37 -16.76 -13.15
C ASN A 148 10.42 -17.94 -12.92
N GLU A 149 9.67 -18.30 -13.97
CA GLU A 149 8.70 -19.40 -13.92
C GLU A 149 9.35 -20.71 -13.50
N GLU A 150 10.61 -20.92 -13.86
CA GLU A 150 11.37 -22.13 -13.47
C GLU A 150 11.54 -22.20 -11.96
N LEU A 151 11.78 -21.08 -11.27
CA LEU A 151 11.84 -21.03 -9.80
C LEU A 151 10.49 -21.28 -9.14
N LEU A 152 9.37 -20.93 -9.80
CA LEU A 152 8.05 -21.25 -9.28
C LEU A 152 7.72 -22.73 -9.48
N LEU A 153 8.07 -23.31 -10.62
CA LEU A 153 7.78 -24.71 -10.93
C LEU A 153 8.46 -25.68 -9.97
N GLN A 154 9.53 -25.28 -9.26
CA GLN A 154 10.15 -26.11 -8.23
C GLN A 154 9.19 -26.57 -7.12
N TRP A 155 8.11 -25.85 -6.92
CA TRP A 155 7.10 -26.16 -5.90
C TRP A 155 6.09 -27.22 -6.33
N LEU A 156 6.11 -27.62 -7.62
CA LEU A 156 5.22 -28.63 -8.16
C LEU A 156 5.96 -29.96 -8.34
N ASP A 157 5.20 -31.04 -8.34
CA ASP A 157 5.64 -32.34 -8.75
C ASP A 157 5.57 -32.53 -10.28
N GLU A 158 5.84 -33.74 -10.76
CA GLU A 158 5.85 -34.06 -12.19
C GLU A 158 4.44 -34.01 -12.84
N ASP A 159 3.39 -34.13 -12.02
CA ASP A 159 1.99 -34.07 -12.46
C ASP A 159 1.42 -32.62 -12.42
N GLY A 160 2.21 -31.65 -11.94
CA GLY A 160 1.83 -30.25 -11.83
C GLY A 160 0.98 -29.95 -10.59
N ALA A 161 0.99 -30.81 -9.59
CA ALA A 161 0.38 -30.60 -8.28
C ALA A 161 1.42 -30.11 -7.26
N TYR A 162 0.96 -29.53 -6.15
CA TYR A 162 1.88 -29.23 -5.05
C TYR A 162 2.51 -30.50 -4.49
N ARG A 163 3.77 -30.40 -4.11
CA ARG A 163 4.46 -31.48 -3.41
C ARG A 163 3.81 -31.75 -2.07
N VAL A 164 3.90 -33.00 -1.60
CA VAL A 164 3.30 -33.45 -0.35
C VAL A 164 4.42 -33.85 0.62
N ASN A 165 4.33 -33.42 1.88
CA ASN A 165 5.26 -33.80 2.93
C ASN A 165 4.91 -35.19 3.51
N GLN A 166 5.71 -35.65 4.48
CA GLN A 166 5.50 -36.95 5.13
C GLN A 166 4.20 -37.05 5.96
N ASN A 167 3.58 -35.90 6.30
CA ASN A 167 2.31 -35.84 7.04
C ASN A 167 1.10 -35.79 6.11
N GLY A 168 1.30 -35.80 4.78
CA GLY A 168 0.22 -35.69 3.80
C GLY A 168 -0.19 -34.26 3.50
N GLU A 169 0.54 -33.23 3.99
CA GLU A 169 0.25 -31.82 3.77
C GLU A 169 0.92 -31.33 2.47
N THR A 170 0.19 -30.59 1.66
CA THR A 170 0.74 -29.92 0.49
C THR A 170 1.60 -28.71 0.89
N TYR A 171 2.70 -28.46 0.17
CA TYR A 171 3.56 -27.30 0.47
C TYR A 171 4.08 -26.63 -0.80
N GLY A 172 4.26 -25.32 -0.73
CA GLY A 172 4.78 -24.54 -1.85
C GLY A 172 4.39 -23.07 -1.85
N SER A 173 4.52 -22.44 -3.01
CA SER A 173 4.15 -21.03 -3.20
C SER A 173 2.65 -20.89 -3.49
N GLU A 174 1.96 -20.05 -2.73
CA GLU A 174 0.54 -19.74 -2.99
C GLU A 174 0.29 -19.04 -4.33
N LEU A 175 1.34 -18.49 -4.97
CA LEU A 175 1.24 -17.88 -6.32
C LEU A 175 0.81 -18.89 -7.40
N LEU A 176 0.96 -20.17 -7.13
CA LEU A 176 0.55 -21.24 -8.03
C LEU A 176 -0.89 -21.70 -7.77
N SER A 177 -1.58 -21.13 -6.78
CA SER A 177 -2.97 -21.50 -6.45
C SER A 177 -3.94 -21.37 -7.62
N GLY A 178 -3.75 -20.34 -8.46
CA GLY A 178 -4.55 -20.18 -9.69
C GLY A 178 -4.27 -21.23 -10.77
N VAL A 179 -3.11 -21.87 -10.75
CA VAL A 179 -2.72 -22.95 -11.68
C VAL A 179 -3.16 -24.30 -11.14
N VAL A 180 -2.92 -24.55 -9.84
CA VAL A 180 -3.22 -25.83 -9.17
C VAL A 180 -4.71 -25.93 -8.79
N GLY A 181 -5.39 -24.79 -8.63
CA GLY A 181 -6.80 -24.71 -8.24
C GLY A 181 -7.06 -24.57 -6.76
N ALA A 182 -6.02 -24.63 -5.92
CA ALA A 182 -6.09 -24.44 -4.47
C ALA A 182 -4.76 -23.91 -3.94
N ALA A 183 -4.77 -23.22 -2.80
CA ALA A 183 -3.54 -22.88 -2.07
C ALA A 183 -2.96 -24.13 -1.37
N PRO A 184 -1.64 -24.20 -1.13
CA PRO A 184 -1.06 -25.30 -0.38
C PRO A 184 -1.37 -25.17 1.12
N ASP A 185 -1.34 -26.27 1.87
CA ASP A 185 -1.52 -26.29 3.33
C ASP A 185 -0.39 -25.51 4.04
N LEU A 186 0.84 -25.66 3.54
CA LEU A 186 2.03 -24.99 4.01
C LEU A 186 2.53 -24.01 2.93
N ILE A 187 2.34 -22.72 3.18
CA ILE A 187 2.68 -21.64 2.25
C ILE A 187 4.12 -21.19 2.49
N ALA A 188 4.95 -21.24 1.46
CA ALA A 188 6.35 -20.83 1.54
C ALA A 188 6.52 -19.36 1.91
N ALA A 189 7.31 -19.07 2.95
CA ALA A 189 7.51 -17.73 3.52
C ALA A 189 8.92 -17.55 4.08
N VAL A 190 9.26 -16.30 4.43
CA VAL A 190 10.54 -15.95 5.08
C VAL A 190 10.21 -15.33 6.46
N GLY A 191 10.72 -15.94 7.52
CA GLY A 191 10.53 -15.46 8.90
C GLY A 191 11.24 -14.16 9.20
N VAL A 192 10.99 -13.62 10.40
CA VAL A 192 11.53 -12.33 10.86
C VAL A 192 13.08 -12.31 10.94
N ASP A 193 13.68 -13.46 11.15
CA ASP A 193 15.12 -13.69 11.20
C ASP A 193 15.76 -14.03 9.84
N GLY A 194 14.96 -14.01 8.76
CA GLY A 194 15.38 -14.34 7.41
C GLY A 194 15.41 -15.85 7.10
N VAL A 195 15.00 -16.70 8.04
CA VAL A 195 14.90 -18.15 7.83
C VAL A 195 13.73 -18.46 6.89
N GLN A 196 13.97 -19.27 5.87
CA GLN A 196 12.93 -19.77 4.99
C GLN A 196 12.17 -20.91 5.64
N GLY A 197 10.87 -20.89 5.52
CA GLY A 197 9.97 -21.89 6.08
C GLY A 197 8.58 -21.77 5.48
N TYR A 198 7.58 -22.15 6.25
CA TYR A 198 6.19 -22.19 5.82
C TYR A 198 5.28 -21.58 6.88
N ILE A 199 4.16 -20.99 6.43
CA ILE A 199 3.07 -20.53 7.27
C ILE A 199 1.78 -21.24 6.89
N ARG A 200 0.86 -21.40 7.86
CA ARG A 200 -0.45 -22.03 7.62
C ARG A 200 -1.51 -20.97 7.34
N MET A 201 -2.45 -21.31 6.45
CA MET A 201 -3.57 -20.41 6.14
C MET A 201 -4.40 -20.09 7.39
N GLU A 202 -4.62 -21.07 8.26
CA GLU A 202 -5.38 -20.92 9.51
C GLU A 202 -4.73 -19.95 10.52
N ASP A 203 -3.37 -19.90 10.57
CA ASP A 203 -2.65 -18.95 11.42
C ASP A 203 -2.67 -17.54 10.85
N ARG A 204 -2.73 -17.43 9.53
CA ARG A 204 -2.61 -16.23 8.74
C ARG A 204 -3.90 -15.44 8.61
N MET A 205 -5.00 -16.14 8.32
CA MET A 205 -6.29 -15.49 8.07
C MET A 205 -7.05 -15.31 9.39
N PRO A 206 -7.62 -14.11 9.62
CA PRO A 206 -8.46 -13.90 10.78
C PRO A 206 -9.79 -14.66 10.62
N ASP A 207 -10.29 -15.22 11.72
CA ASP A 207 -11.64 -15.74 11.77
C ASP A 207 -12.63 -14.55 11.94
N LEU A 208 -13.38 -14.24 10.90
CA LEU A 208 -14.36 -13.16 10.87
C LEU A 208 -15.80 -13.68 10.85
N SER A 209 -16.03 -14.93 11.28
CA SER A 209 -17.32 -15.63 11.16
C SER A 209 -18.44 -15.05 12.00
N THR A 210 -18.12 -14.23 13.03
CA THR A 210 -19.13 -13.56 13.87
C THR A 210 -18.85 -12.07 14.01
N PRO A 211 -19.88 -11.23 14.31
CA PRO A 211 -19.69 -9.79 14.53
C PRO A 211 -18.67 -9.48 15.64
N GLU A 212 -18.61 -10.30 16.70
CA GLU A 212 -17.68 -10.13 17.83
C GLU A 212 -16.24 -10.39 17.39
N LYS A 213 -16.00 -11.43 16.57
CA LYS A 213 -14.69 -11.76 16.03
C LYS A 213 -14.22 -10.69 15.03
N LEU A 214 -15.12 -10.18 14.20
CA LEU A 214 -14.84 -9.06 13.30
C LEU A 214 -14.45 -7.81 14.10
N ALA A 215 -15.22 -7.44 15.14
CA ALA A 215 -14.90 -6.29 15.99
C ALA A 215 -13.57 -6.44 16.72
N ALA A 216 -13.26 -7.65 17.23
CA ALA A 216 -11.97 -7.94 17.86
C ALA A 216 -10.80 -7.83 16.87
N HIS A 217 -10.99 -8.28 15.63
CA HIS A 217 -10.00 -8.12 14.57
C HIS A 217 -9.80 -6.63 14.21
N GLU A 218 -10.88 -5.88 13.98
CA GLU A 218 -10.82 -4.45 13.70
C GLU A 218 -10.10 -3.64 14.79
N ALA A 219 -10.26 -4.02 16.04
CA ALA A 219 -9.59 -3.36 17.18
C ALA A 219 -8.07 -3.58 17.22
N ARG A 220 -7.57 -4.66 16.62
CA ARG A 220 -6.14 -5.01 16.63
C ARG A 220 -5.44 -4.90 15.26
N VAL A 221 -6.18 -4.66 14.18
CA VAL A 221 -5.65 -4.72 12.80
C VAL A 221 -4.46 -3.77 12.54
N THR A 222 -4.29 -2.77 13.40
CA THR A 222 -3.14 -1.85 13.37
C THR A 222 -1.90 -2.37 14.09
N GLN A 223 -2.02 -3.50 14.78
CA GLN A 223 -0.91 -4.08 15.54
C GLN A 223 -0.31 -5.25 14.76
N ASP A 224 1.01 -5.34 14.81
CA ASP A 224 1.73 -6.49 14.27
C ASP A 224 1.30 -7.77 15.00
N LYS A 225 1.21 -8.86 14.23
CA LYS A 225 0.88 -10.18 14.75
C LYS A 225 1.97 -11.16 14.35
N GLU A 226 2.61 -11.80 15.33
CA GLU A 226 3.50 -12.93 15.07
C GLU A 226 2.71 -14.23 14.99
N ILE A 227 3.03 -15.05 13.98
CA ILE A 227 2.53 -16.41 13.79
C ILE A 227 3.69 -17.38 13.68
N PRO A 228 3.48 -18.70 13.96
CA PRO A 228 4.53 -19.70 13.80
C PRO A 228 5.05 -19.79 12.37
N LEU A 229 6.37 -19.93 12.22
CA LEU A 229 7.02 -20.37 10.99
C LEU A 229 7.38 -21.86 11.15
N TYR A 230 7.00 -22.67 10.19
CA TYR A 230 7.15 -24.12 10.23
C TYR A 230 8.24 -24.61 9.26
N ASP A 231 8.85 -25.73 9.55
CA ASP A 231 9.58 -26.48 8.53
C ASP A 231 8.61 -27.27 7.62
N VAL A 232 9.13 -27.97 6.61
CA VAL A 232 8.32 -28.76 5.68
C VAL A 232 7.54 -29.90 6.35
N ASN A 233 7.94 -30.34 7.55
CA ASN A 233 7.29 -31.41 8.31
C ASN A 233 6.33 -30.87 9.39
N GLY A 234 6.12 -29.55 9.46
CA GLY A 234 5.22 -28.91 10.40
C GLY A 234 5.80 -28.64 11.79
N ALA A 235 7.12 -28.78 11.99
CA ALA A 235 7.77 -28.35 13.23
C ALA A 235 7.98 -26.84 13.21
N VAL A 236 7.75 -26.17 14.35
CA VAL A 236 7.99 -24.73 14.49
C VAL A 236 9.49 -24.46 14.51
N ILE A 237 9.96 -23.61 13.60
CA ILE A 237 11.37 -23.23 13.43
C ILE A 237 11.64 -21.73 13.64
N GLY A 238 10.60 -20.93 13.82
CA GLY A 238 10.72 -19.49 14.01
C GLY A 238 9.36 -18.81 14.05
N THR A 239 9.35 -17.51 13.76
CA THR A 239 8.13 -16.69 13.65
C THR A 239 8.08 -15.96 12.32
N TYR A 240 6.86 -15.73 11.85
CA TYR A 240 6.54 -14.89 10.71
C TYR A 240 5.70 -13.71 11.19
N LEU A 241 5.97 -12.50 10.67
CA LEU A 241 5.29 -11.27 11.05
C LEU A 241 4.20 -10.92 10.02
N ILE A 242 2.96 -10.82 10.48
CA ILE A 242 1.88 -10.17 9.76
C ILE A 242 1.84 -8.72 10.25
N GLU A 243 2.12 -7.80 9.34
CA GLU A 243 2.22 -6.37 9.68
C GLU A 243 0.83 -5.76 9.95
N GLY A 244 0.75 -4.96 10.99
CA GLY A 244 -0.43 -4.13 11.23
C GLY A 244 -0.64 -3.13 10.09
N VAL A 245 -1.89 -2.80 9.83
CA VAL A 245 -2.25 -1.86 8.75
C VAL A 245 -1.95 -0.43 9.18
N ASP A 246 -1.23 0.30 8.35
CA ASP A 246 -1.05 1.74 8.56
C ASP A 246 -2.37 2.49 8.33
N LEU A 247 -2.93 3.04 9.41
CA LEU A 247 -4.15 3.84 9.35
C LEU A 247 -3.93 5.27 8.85
N PHE A 248 -2.70 5.70 8.62
CA PHE A 248 -2.42 7.06 8.16
C PHE A 248 -3.13 7.36 6.84
N TYR A 249 -3.07 6.43 5.89
CA TYR A 249 -3.80 6.53 4.62
C TYR A 249 -5.32 6.60 4.84
N ASP A 250 -5.87 5.76 5.70
CA ASP A 250 -7.30 5.73 6.02
C ASP A 250 -7.77 7.05 6.66
N MET A 251 -6.94 7.60 7.55
CA MET A 251 -7.20 8.89 8.17
C MET A 251 -7.18 10.04 7.15
N ILE A 252 -6.28 9.99 6.17
CA ILE A 252 -6.23 10.95 5.07
C ILE A 252 -7.48 10.82 4.20
N MET A 253 -7.84 9.61 3.78
CA MET A 253 -8.98 9.37 2.89
C MET A 253 -10.33 9.79 3.51
N ARG A 254 -10.47 9.64 4.84
CA ARG A 254 -11.68 10.12 5.56
C ARG A 254 -11.86 11.64 5.55
N ARG A 255 -10.78 12.40 5.32
CA ARG A 255 -10.81 13.87 5.22
C ARG A 255 -11.02 14.37 3.79
N LEU A 256 -11.15 13.45 2.83
CA LEU A 256 -11.46 13.76 1.43
C LEU A 256 -12.95 13.55 1.16
N ASP A 257 -13.49 14.36 0.25
CA ASP A 257 -14.85 14.20 -0.27
C ASP A 257 -14.79 13.41 -1.58
N ASN A 258 -15.33 12.18 -1.58
CA ASN A 258 -15.32 11.28 -2.73
C ASN A 258 -13.92 11.13 -3.38
N GLY A 259 -12.89 10.98 -2.55
CA GLY A 259 -11.51 10.83 -3.01
C GLY A 259 -10.91 12.10 -3.61
N ARG A 260 -11.47 13.28 -3.33
CA ARG A 260 -10.97 14.60 -3.72
C ARG A 260 -10.91 15.51 -2.51
N TYR A 261 -10.10 16.54 -2.59
CA TYR A 261 -10.18 17.58 -1.58
C TYR A 261 -11.58 18.22 -1.60
N PRO A 262 -12.23 18.34 -0.43
CA PRO A 262 -13.47 19.12 -0.32
C PRO A 262 -13.20 20.58 -0.69
N VAL A 263 -14.25 21.27 -1.12
CA VAL A 263 -14.21 22.67 -1.54
C VAL A 263 -15.03 23.51 -0.56
N ASN A 264 -14.46 24.61 -0.08
CA ASN A 264 -15.16 25.54 0.79
C ASN A 264 -16.11 26.49 0.01
N ALA A 265 -16.83 27.35 0.73
CA ALA A 265 -17.75 28.32 0.12
C ALA A 265 -17.05 29.33 -0.80
N ASN A 266 -15.76 29.54 -0.66
CA ASN A 266 -14.93 30.42 -1.48
C ASN A 266 -14.37 29.76 -2.75
N GLY A 267 -14.63 28.46 -2.94
CA GLY A 267 -14.12 27.69 -4.05
C GLY A 267 -12.69 27.15 -3.83
N GLU A 268 -12.14 27.27 -2.61
CA GLU A 268 -10.81 26.78 -2.26
C GLU A 268 -10.88 25.32 -1.82
N THR A 269 -9.97 24.49 -2.31
CA THR A 269 -9.80 23.11 -1.86
C THR A 269 -9.12 23.09 -0.49
N TYR A 270 -9.53 22.17 0.41
CA TYR A 270 -8.93 22.07 1.73
C TYR A 270 -8.72 20.60 2.19
N GLY A 271 -7.69 20.37 2.97
CA GLY A 271 -7.43 19.03 3.51
C GLY A 271 -5.99 18.77 3.93
N PRO A 272 -5.67 17.50 4.23
CA PRO A 272 -4.32 17.11 4.68
C PRO A 272 -3.32 17.13 3.51
N GLU A 273 -2.08 17.61 3.78
CA GLU A 273 -1.02 17.59 2.76
C GLU A 273 -0.68 16.18 2.28
N GLY A 274 -0.71 15.18 3.18
CA GLY A 274 -0.43 13.79 2.82
C GLY A 274 -1.33 13.23 1.72
N ALA A 275 -2.52 13.82 1.49
CA ALA A 275 -3.37 13.46 0.37
C ALA A 275 -2.81 13.90 -0.99
N ALA A 276 -1.88 14.86 -1.02
CA ALA A 276 -1.25 15.31 -2.26
C ALA A 276 -0.45 14.21 -2.96
N GLU A 277 0.15 13.31 -2.18
CA GLU A 277 0.87 12.12 -2.70
C GLU A 277 -0.08 11.16 -3.44
N ILE A 278 -1.35 11.15 -3.06
CA ILE A 278 -2.39 10.27 -3.62
C ILE A 278 -3.09 10.93 -4.80
N LEU A 279 -3.39 12.23 -4.66
CA LEU A 279 -4.21 12.97 -5.62
C LEU A 279 -3.39 13.61 -6.74
N GLY A 280 -2.05 13.72 -6.57
CA GLY A 280 -1.16 14.36 -7.52
C GLY A 280 -1.17 15.89 -7.49
N TYR A 281 -1.90 16.50 -6.54
CA TYR A 281 -1.93 17.96 -6.35
C TYR A 281 -2.19 18.30 -4.89
N LYS A 282 -1.68 19.47 -4.45
CA LYS A 282 -1.89 19.99 -3.10
C LYS A 282 -3.21 20.78 -3.00
N PRO A 283 -3.84 20.81 -1.82
CA PRO A 283 -5.01 21.67 -1.62
C PRO A 283 -4.58 23.16 -1.50
N ASP A 284 -5.51 24.06 -1.73
CA ASP A 284 -5.29 25.50 -1.51
C ASP A 284 -5.07 25.82 -0.03
N LEU A 285 -5.79 25.09 0.85
CA LEU A 285 -5.75 25.19 2.29
C LEU A 285 -5.25 23.87 2.90
N VAL A 286 -4.04 23.86 3.44
CA VAL A 286 -3.37 22.69 4.02
C VAL A 286 -3.68 22.58 5.50
N ALA A 287 -4.19 21.42 5.95
CA ALA A 287 -4.54 21.20 7.36
C ALA A 287 -3.30 21.30 8.27
N CYS A 288 -3.46 22.02 9.39
CA CYS A 288 -2.43 22.23 10.40
C CYS A 288 -3.03 22.43 11.79
N VAL A 289 -2.17 22.50 12.81
CA VAL A 289 -2.55 22.91 14.17
C VAL A 289 -1.84 24.23 14.48
N ALA A 290 -2.61 25.24 14.85
CA ALA A 290 -2.08 26.55 15.23
C ALA A 290 -1.32 26.47 16.57
N THR A 291 -0.49 27.50 16.86
CA THR A 291 0.27 27.59 18.12
C THR A 291 -0.62 27.66 19.37
N ASN A 292 -1.87 28.08 19.24
CA ASN A 292 -2.89 28.06 20.29
C ASN A 292 -3.55 26.69 20.50
N GLY A 293 -3.20 25.68 19.67
CA GLY A 293 -3.74 24.31 19.71
C GLY A 293 -5.03 24.11 18.90
N GLU A 294 -5.54 25.13 18.23
CA GLU A 294 -6.70 25.00 17.37
C GLU A 294 -6.35 24.33 16.03
N GLU A 295 -7.18 23.40 15.59
CA GLU A 295 -7.07 22.78 14.26
C GLU A 295 -7.64 23.72 13.19
N GLY A 296 -6.89 23.88 12.09
CA GLY A 296 -7.27 24.75 10.99
C GLY A 296 -6.43 24.48 9.76
N TYR A 297 -6.27 25.50 8.93
CA TYR A 297 -5.62 25.40 7.64
C TYR A 297 -4.65 26.57 7.40
N MET A 298 -3.52 26.30 6.75
CA MET A 298 -2.64 27.32 6.16
C MET A 298 -2.89 27.41 4.67
N ARG A 299 -2.84 28.60 4.07
CA ARG A 299 -2.81 28.72 2.61
C ARG A 299 -1.52 28.13 2.08
N ASN A 300 -1.62 27.22 1.10
CA ASN A 300 -0.44 26.57 0.52
C ASN A 300 0.56 27.59 -0.05
N SER A 301 0.08 28.67 -0.66
CA SER A 301 0.91 29.75 -1.18
C SER A 301 1.69 30.50 -0.09
N GLU A 302 1.05 30.80 1.07
CA GLU A 302 1.69 31.45 2.21
C GLU A 302 2.73 30.53 2.87
N ARG A 303 2.39 29.24 2.97
CA ARG A 303 3.28 28.21 3.48
C ARG A 303 4.51 28.00 2.59
N GLU A 304 4.34 27.90 1.29
CA GLU A 304 5.46 27.76 0.34
C GLU A 304 6.37 28.99 0.38
N TYR A 305 5.78 30.17 0.50
CA TYR A 305 6.54 31.40 0.69
C TYR A 305 7.29 31.42 2.02
N ALA A 306 6.68 31.03 3.13
CA ALA A 306 7.29 30.99 4.45
C ALA A 306 8.37 29.91 4.58
N SER A 307 8.17 28.74 3.92
CA SER A 307 9.14 27.63 3.90
C SER A 307 10.32 27.87 2.94
N GLY A 308 10.23 28.90 2.07
CA GLY A 308 11.32 29.28 1.17
C GLY A 308 11.46 28.44 -0.09
N VAL A 309 10.49 27.54 -0.39
CA VAL A 309 10.54 26.64 -1.54
C VAL A 309 10.69 27.38 -2.88
N ASN A 310 10.16 28.62 -2.98
CA ASN A 310 10.20 29.45 -4.21
C ASN A 310 10.98 30.76 -4.03
N ARG A 311 11.93 30.85 -3.06
CA ARG A 311 12.71 32.05 -2.81
C ARG A 311 14.13 31.93 -3.32
N ASP A 312 14.71 33.10 -3.69
CA ASP A 312 16.14 33.24 -3.82
C ASP A 312 16.86 32.88 -2.50
N PRO A 313 18.00 32.16 -2.53
CA PRO A 313 18.71 31.76 -1.31
C PRO A 313 19.08 32.92 -0.37
N GLU A 314 19.34 34.14 -0.89
CA GLU A 314 19.64 35.33 -0.08
C GLU A 314 18.37 35.90 0.59
N GLU A 315 17.25 35.93 -0.11
CA GLU A 315 15.93 36.30 0.44
C GLU A 315 15.46 35.30 1.48
N PHE A 316 15.76 34.00 1.27
CA PHE A 316 15.45 32.93 2.23
C PHE A 316 16.21 33.09 3.55
N GLN A 317 17.50 33.42 3.52
CA GLN A 317 18.27 33.68 4.71
C GLN A 317 17.80 34.94 5.47
N ALA A 318 17.45 36.01 4.75
CA ALA A 318 16.93 37.23 5.37
C ALA A 318 15.57 37.01 6.06
N ALA A 319 14.70 36.20 5.48
CA ALA A 319 13.40 35.85 6.05
C ALA A 319 13.49 34.95 7.30
N ARG A 320 14.51 34.09 7.39
CA ARG A 320 14.73 33.20 8.54
C ARG A 320 15.26 33.91 9.81
N SER A 321 15.77 35.12 9.70
CA SER A 321 16.15 35.93 10.86
C SER A 321 14.95 36.55 11.62
N GLY A 322 13.72 36.39 11.08
CA GLY A 322 12.45 36.83 11.66
C GLY A 322 11.54 35.68 12.10
N LYS A 323 10.47 36.01 12.81
CA LYS A 323 9.41 35.08 13.19
C LYS A 323 8.63 34.70 11.92
N ASN A 324 8.89 33.51 11.35
CA ASN A 324 8.16 32.99 10.21
C ASN A 324 6.79 32.42 10.67
N ALA A 325 5.86 33.31 10.97
CA ALA A 325 4.50 32.94 11.32
C ALA A 325 3.59 33.15 10.10
N VAL A 326 2.71 32.19 9.83
CA VAL A 326 1.63 32.32 8.85
C VAL A 326 0.29 32.22 9.56
N PRO A 327 -0.75 32.91 9.05
CA PRO A 327 -2.09 32.78 9.59
C PRO A 327 -2.61 31.35 9.46
N VAL A 328 -3.37 30.92 10.46
CA VAL A 328 -4.17 29.69 10.40
C VAL A 328 -5.63 30.10 10.29
N TYR A 329 -6.31 29.50 9.32
CA TYR A 329 -7.70 29.82 8.96
C TYR A 329 -8.62 28.65 9.34
N ASP A 330 -9.88 28.94 9.60
CA ASP A 330 -10.92 27.92 9.55
C ASP A 330 -11.23 27.52 8.09
N LYS A 331 -12.11 26.54 7.88
CA LYS A 331 -12.50 26.10 6.53
C LYS A 331 -13.19 27.20 5.69
N ASP A 332 -13.71 28.26 6.32
CA ASP A 332 -14.43 29.36 5.68
C ASP A 332 -13.52 30.56 5.41
N GLY A 333 -12.24 30.49 5.80
CA GLY A 333 -11.21 31.50 5.53
C GLY A 333 -11.06 32.57 6.63
N ASN A 334 -11.66 32.37 7.80
CA ASN A 334 -11.45 33.28 8.95
C ASN A 334 -10.17 32.91 9.69
N VAL A 335 -9.38 33.91 10.11
CA VAL A 335 -8.16 33.66 10.88
C VAL A 335 -8.52 33.22 12.31
N ILE A 336 -8.01 32.05 12.72
CA ILE A 336 -8.22 31.44 14.05
C ILE A 336 -6.94 31.32 14.87
N GLY A 337 -5.78 31.53 14.27
CA GLY A 337 -4.49 31.44 14.95
C GLY A 337 -3.32 31.70 14.01
N GLU A 338 -2.14 31.36 14.46
CA GLU A 338 -0.90 31.41 13.68
C GLU A 338 -0.15 30.10 13.77
N PHE A 339 0.56 29.72 12.71
CA PHE A 339 1.53 28.64 12.69
C PHE A 339 2.93 29.23 12.57
N VAL A 340 3.86 28.81 13.44
CA VAL A 340 5.24 29.30 13.44
C VAL A 340 6.15 28.21 12.93
N PHE A 341 6.87 28.49 11.84
CA PHE A 341 7.92 27.58 11.37
C PHE A 341 9.15 27.73 12.28
N GLU A 342 9.62 26.62 12.84
CA GLU A 342 10.87 26.62 13.60
C GLU A 342 12.04 26.98 12.68
N SER A 343 12.77 28.01 13.04
CA SER A 343 14.01 28.41 12.35
C SER A 343 15.14 27.47 12.77
N GLY A 344 15.30 26.35 12.04
CA GLY A 344 16.53 25.57 12.12
C GLY A 344 17.69 26.34 11.47
N GLU A 345 18.90 26.35 12.07
CA GLU A 345 20.08 26.82 11.37
C GLU A 345 20.36 25.96 10.16
N VAL A 346 20.29 26.56 8.97
CA VAL A 346 20.65 25.85 7.73
C VAL A 346 22.15 25.75 7.66
N THR A 347 22.67 24.56 7.61
CA THR A 347 24.09 24.32 7.44
C THR A 347 24.57 24.75 6.04
N PRO A 348 25.83 25.18 5.89
CA PRO A 348 26.38 25.47 4.54
C PRO A 348 26.24 24.33 3.54
N GLN A 349 26.18 23.08 4.02
CA GLN A 349 25.97 21.88 3.18
C GLN A 349 24.56 21.78 2.62
N GLU A 350 23.53 22.13 3.41
CA GLU A 350 22.14 22.16 2.92
C GLU A 350 21.93 23.26 1.88
N ILE A 351 22.59 24.41 2.04
CA ILE A 351 22.57 25.50 1.04
C ILE A 351 23.22 25.03 -0.28
N GLN A 352 24.33 24.31 -0.20
CA GLN A 352 25.03 23.80 -1.38
C GLN A 352 24.23 22.74 -2.12
N SER A 353 23.57 21.83 -1.37
CA SER A 353 22.67 20.80 -1.93
C SER A 353 21.47 21.42 -2.64
N ALA A 354 20.87 22.48 -2.07
CA ALA A 354 19.75 23.20 -2.69
C ALA A 354 20.16 23.92 -3.99
N ARG A 355 21.37 24.50 -4.03
CA ARG A 355 21.93 25.12 -5.26
C ARG A 355 22.18 24.10 -6.38
N GLU A 356 22.69 22.91 -6.02
CA GLU A 356 22.93 21.83 -7.01
C GLU A 356 21.63 21.23 -7.55
N TYR A 357 20.56 21.24 -6.75
CA TYR A 357 19.23 20.77 -7.17
C TYR A 357 18.54 21.79 -8.10
N GLY A 358 18.63 23.08 -7.78
CA GLY A 358 18.06 24.16 -8.58
C GLY A 358 18.78 24.42 -9.93
N ALA A 359 20.02 23.95 -10.09
CA ALA A 359 20.80 24.09 -11.33
C ALA A 359 20.56 22.94 -12.34
N LYS A 360 19.72 21.94 -11.98
CA LYS A 360 19.41 20.77 -12.84
C LYS A 360 17.96 20.76 -13.37
N GLY A 361 17.20 21.84 -13.15
CA GLY A 361 15.82 22.02 -13.63
C GLY A 361 15.75 22.84 -14.92
#